data_69a8737b7742e665a927b4d292ac5290
#
_entry.id   69a8737b7742e665a927b4d292ac5290
#
_cell.length_a   1.000
_cell.length_b   1.000
_cell.length_c   1.000
_cell.angle_alpha   90.00
_cell.angle_beta   90.00
_cell.angle_gamma   90.00
#
_symmetry.space_group_name_H-M   'P 1'
#
loop_
_entity.id
_entity.type
_entity.pdbx_description
1 polymer ?
#
loop_
_entity_poly.entity_id
_entity_poly.type
_entity_poly.pdbx_seq_one_letter_code
_entity_poly.pdbx_strand_id
1 'polypeptide(L)'
;VSLVVLVAAVLGLIAGAYARAASGGFGPEPDDRRESRRGEARKAFAAAASTVPLPRPPFVVEGATALAAALVAWRVHDGWVLAAWLYAVVAGAALAEIDRRTWRLPDAITLPSYPILLALLAPSGRLLPAVASGCALGAVYAVLWFARPTGLGLGDVKLAGLIGLLTGALGMQATVVAGMAGQVLGALYAVGLLLARRATRTTEFPFGPFMLAGALVAVAFPGAFPGAFPGG
;
A
#
# COMPACT_ATOMS: atom_id res chain seq x y z
N VAL A 1 16.24 14.47 -13.34
CA VAL A 1 15.95 13.35 -12.39
C VAL A 1 16.05 13.83 -10.94
N SER A 2 17.13 14.52 -10.57
CA SER A 2 17.34 14.97 -9.18
C SER A 2 16.25 15.93 -8.68
N LEU A 3 15.76 16.88 -9.52
CA LEU A 3 14.70 17.80 -9.13
C LEU A 3 13.37 17.08 -8.89
N VAL A 4 12.96 16.17 -9.77
CA VAL A 4 11.72 15.40 -9.65
C VAL A 4 11.73 14.55 -8.37
N VAL A 5 12.84 13.91 -8.08
CA VAL A 5 13.02 13.11 -6.86
C VAL A 5 12.93 13.98 -5.61
N LEU A 6 13.59 15.15 -5.62
CA LEU A 6 13.53 16.09 -4.49
C LEU A 6 12.09 16.60 -4.25
N VAL A 7 11.43 17.02 -5.32
CA VAL A 7 10.03 17.48 -5.26
C VAL A 7 9.12 16.36 -4.75
N ALA A 8 9.29 15.14 -5.25
CA ALA A 8 8.52 13.99 -4.79
C ALA A 8 8.76 13.70 -3.30
N ALA A 9 10.01 13.79 -2.83
CA ALA A 9 10.34 13.61 -1.42
C ALA A 9 9.67 14.67 -0.52
N VAL A 10 9.73 15.94 -0.91
CA VAL A 10 9.10 17.04 -0.16
C VAL A 10 7.59 16.89 -0.14
N LEU A 11 6.96 16.61 -1.30
CA LEU A 11 5.53 16.36 -1.39
C LEU A 11 5.14 15.12 -0.58
N GLY A 12 5.95 14.07 -0.61
CA GLY A 12 5.76 12.86 0.18
C GLY A 12 5.79 13.12 1.69
N LEU A 13 6.68 14.00 2.15
CA LEU A 13 6.76 14.39 3.56
C LEU A 13 5.47 15.11 4.01
N ILE A 14 5.00 16.04 3.20
CA ILE A 14 3.74 16.77 3.45
C ILE A 14 2.56 15.78 3.40
N ALA A 15 2.47 14.96 2.35
CA ALA A 15 1.42 13.97 2.17
C ALA A 15 1.40 12.93 3.31
N GLY A 16 2.56 12.54 3.83
CA GLY A 16 2.67 11.69 5.01
C GLY A 16 2.06 12.29 6.27
N ALA A 17 2.22 13.61 6.47
CA ALA A 17 1.57 14.31 7.57
C ALA A 17 0.02 14.31 7.42
N TYR A 18 -0.48 14.50 6.19
CA TYR A 18 -1.93 14.38 5.90
C TYR A 18 -2.42 12.94 6.06
N ALA A 19 -1.67 11.96 5.58
CA ALA A 19 -2.01 10.53 5.74
C ALA A 19 -2.12 10.17 7.23
N ARG A 20 -1.19 10.63 8.06
CA ARG A 20 -1.24 10.43 9.50
C ARG A 20 -2.42 11.16 10.15
N ALA A 21 -2.71 12.41 9.74
CA ALA A 21 -3.86 13.15 10.27
C ALA A 21 -5.18 12.44 9.93
N ALA A 22 -5.34 12.00 8.68
CA ALA A 22 -6.51 11.25 8.23
C ALA A 22 -6.64 9.91 8.98
N SER A 23 -5.54 9.18 9.19
CA SER A 23 -5.54 7.92 9.92
C SER A 23 -6.03 8.05 11.36
N GLY A 24 -5.81 9.20 11.99
CA GLY A 24 -6.27 9.49 13.36
C GLY A 24 -7.79 9.51 13.52
N GLY A 25 -8.54 9.67 12.45
CA GLY A 25 -10.00 9.68 12.46
C GLY A 25 -10.64 8.28 12.34
N PHE A 26 -9.83 7.23 12.10
CA PHE A 26 -10.30 5.84 12.03
C PHE A 26 -10.06 5.15 13.37
N GLY A 27 -11.16 4.57 13.95
CA GLY A 27 -11.12 3.81 15.19
C GLY A 27 -11.04 2.30 14.98
N PRO A 28 -10.87 1.52 16.07
CA PRO A 28 -11.15 0.09 16.06
C PRO A 28 -12.62 -0.14 15.68
N GLU A 29 -12.92 -1.31 15.12
CA GLU A 29 -14.14 -1.61 14.37
C GLU A 29 -15.43 -0.97 14.92
N PRO A 30 -16.12 -0.10 14.15
CA PRO A 30 -17.39 0.43 14.56
C PRO A 30 -18.44 -0.68 14.44
N ASP A 31 -19.36 -0.69 15.39
CA ASP A 31 -20.56 -1.51 15.39
C ASP A 31 -21.22 -1.50 13.99
N ASP A 32 -21.67 -2.64 13.52
CA ASP A 32 -21.95 -3.19 12.19
C ASP A 32 -22.78 -2.37 11.17
N ARG A 33 -22.80 -1.04 11.18
CA ARG A 33 -23.61 -0.22 10.28
C ARG A 33 -22.80 0.47 9.19
N ARG A 34 -23.14 0.20 7.91
CA ARG A 34 -22.56 0.89 6.72
C ARG A 34 -22.60 2.42 6.83
N GLU A 35 -23.60 3.00 7.49
CA GLU A 35 -23.72 4.43 7.76
C GLU A 35 -22.64 4.93 8.71
N SER A 36 -22.28 4.14 9.73
CA SER A 36 -21.19 4.46 10.66
C SER A 36 -19.83 4.54 9.95
N ARG A 37 -19.55 3.60 9.05
CA ARG A 37 -18.28 3.56 8.28
C ARG A 37 -18.12 4.76 7.32
N ARG A 38 -19.19 5.20 6.65
CA ARG A 38 -19.18 6.40 5.80
C ARG A 38 -19.03 7.67 6.61
N GLY A 39 -19.70 7.75 7.76
CA GLY A 39 -19.60 8.87 8.70
C GLY A 39 -18.19 9.01 9.28
N GLU A 40 -17.56 7.89 9.65
CA GLU A 40 -16.18 7.82 10.14
C GLU A 40 -15.20 8.39 9.10
N ALA A 41 -15.23 7.87 7.87
CA ALA A 41 -14.36 8.31 6.79
C ALA A 41 -14.54 9.80 6.47
N ARG A 42 -15.81 10.28 6.41
CA ARG A 42 -16.09 11.70 6.16
C ARG A 42 -15.52 12.59 7.26
N LYS A 43 -15.65 12.21 8.52
CA LYS A 43 -15.08 12.95 9.66
C LYS A 43 -13.56 12.93 9.62
N ALA A 44 -12.94 11.78 9.33
CA ALA A 44 -11.50 11.63 9.23
C ALA A 44 -10.89 12.54 8.15
N PHE A 45 -11.47 12.52 6.95
CA PHE A 45 -11.02 13.37 5.84
C PHE A 45 -11.31 14.85 6.07
N ALA A 46 -12.48 15.20 6.64
CA ALA A 46 -12.79 16.58 6.98
C ALA A 46 -11.83 17.15 8.04
N ALA A 47 -11.51 16.37 9.06
CA ALA A 47 -10.54 16.76 10.08
C ALA A 47 -9.14 16.94 9.49
N ALA A 48 -8.70 16.05 8.62
CA ALA A 48 -7.42 16.19 7.93
C ALA A 48 -7.37 17.41 7.00
N ALA A 49 -8.49 17.76 6.35
CA ALA A 49 -8.58 18.91 5.44
C ALA A 49 -8.73 20.25 6.17
N SER A 50 -9.30 20.26 7.38
CA SER A 50 -9.53 21.50 8.15
C SER A 50 -8.29 22.03 8.87
N THR A 51 -7.24 21.24 8.97
CA THR A 51 -5.97 21.60 9.64
C THR A 51 -4.82 21.39 8.67
N VAL A 52 -3.81 22.28 8.72
CA VAL A 52 -2.54 22.01 8.05
C VAL A 52 -1.73 21.09 8.97
N PRO A 53 -1.65 19.78 8.70
CA PRO A 53 -0.94 18.90 9.58
C PRO A 53 0.57 19.16 9.45
N LEU A 54 1.19 19.59 10.53
CA LEU A 54 2.64 19.72 10.60
C LEU A 54 3.26 18.33 10.89
N PRO A 55 4.42 18.02 10.30
CA PRO A 55 5.19 16.84 10.67
C PRO A 55 5.48 16.83 12.18
N ARG A 56 5.28 15.69 12.84
CA ARG A 56 5.46 15.56 14.30
C ARG A 56 6.33 14.36 14.64
N PRO A 57 7.17 14.43 15.66
CA PRO A 57 7.91 13.28 16.15
C PRO A 57 6.98 12.10 16.42
N PRO A 58 7.40 10.88 16.13
CA PRO A 58 8.72 10.43 15.67
C PRO A 58 8.97 10.51 14.15
N PHE A 59 8.20 11.25 13.36
CA PHE A 59 8.32 11.47 11.90
C PHE A 59 8.36 10.21 11.03
N VAL A 60 7.92 9.06 11.55
CA VAL A 60 8.05 7.76 10.86
C VAL A 60 7.18 7.71 9.61
N VAL A 61 5.93 8.14 9.71
CA VAL A 61 4.98 8.12 8.57
C VAL A 61 5.44 9.09 7.50
N GLU A 62 5.81 10.31 7.89
CA GLU A 62 6.27 11.35 6.98
C GLU A 62 7.56 10.94 6.28
N GLY A 63 8.55 10.46 7.05
CA GLY A 63 9.82 10.02 6.51
C GLY A 63 9.68 8.80 5.59
N ALA A 64 8.88 7.81 5.98
CA ALA A 64 8.60 6.64 5.15
C ALA A 64 7.90 7.02 3.84
N THR A 65 6.91 7.93 3.90
CA THR A 65 6.20 8.41 2.70
C THR A 65 7.12 9.21 1.79
N ALA A 66 7.98 10.07 2.35
CA ALA A 66 8.96 10.83 1.59
C ALA A 66 9.98 9.91 0.88
N LEU A 67 10.50 8.92 1.58
CA LEU A 67 11.43 7.93 1.01
C LEU A 67 10.77 7.08 -0.06
N ALA A 68 9.54 6.63 0.16
CA ALA A 68 8.79 5.88 -0.83
C ALA A 68 8.51 6.72 -2.09
N ALA A 69 8.09 7.98 -1.94
CA ALA A 69 7.87 8.90 -3.06
C ALA A 69 9.16 9.19 -3.83
N ALA A 70 10.27 9.40 -3.13
CA ALA A 70 11.59 9.60 -3.73
C ALA A 70 12.05 8.36 -4.52
N LEU A 71 11.92 7.16 -3.95
CA LEU A 71 12.25 5.89 -4.60
C LEU A 71 11.43 5.70 -5.88
N VAL A 72 10.13 5.91 -5.80
CA VAL A 72 9.22 5.78 -6.94
C VAL A 72 9.59 6.80 -8.03
N ALA A 73 9.79 8.07 -7.68
CA ALA A 73 10.18 9.11 -8.64
C ALA A 73 11.57 8.87 -9.26
N TRP A 74 12.46 8.20 -8.55
CA TRP A 74 13.77 7.82 -9.06
C TRP A 74 13.71 6.65 -10.06
N ARG A 75 12.77 5.70 -9.87
CA ARG A 75 12.72 4.44 -10.62
C ARG A 75 11.68 4.44 -11.73
N VAL A 76 10.59 5.18 -11.58
CA VAL A 76 9.46 5.20 -12.52
C VAL A 76 9.56 6.47 -13.39
N HIS A 77 9.78 6.29 -14.69
CA HIS A 77 9.99 7.40 -15.63
C HIS A 77 8.76 7.70 -16.51
N ASP A 78 7.83 6.77 -16.62
CA ASP A 78 6.55 7.01 -17.30
C ASP A 78 5.67 7.92 -16.43
N GLY A 79 5.25 9.06 -16.94
CA GLY A 79 4.54 10.08 -16.17
C GLY A 79 3.22 9.61 -15.60
N TRP A 80 2.45 8.81 -16.34
CA TRP A 80 1.16 8.29 -15.87
C TRP A 80 1.33 7.19 -14.84
N VAL A 81 2.28 6.29 -15.06
CA VAL A 81 2.63 5.25 -14.07
C VAL A 81 3.20 5.90 -12.81
N LEU A 82 4.02 6.93 -12.94
CA LEU A 82 4.54 7.69 -11.81
C LEU A 82 3.42 8.34 -11.00
N ALA A 83 2.45 8.98 -11.67
CA ALA A 83 1.30 9.59 -11.00
C ALA A 83 0.48 8.54 -10.23
N ALA A 84 0.24 7.36 -10.81
CA ALA A 84 -0.44 6.26 -10.15
C ALA A 84 0.32 5.78 -8.89
N TRP A 85 1.64 5.64 -9.00
CA TRP A 85 2.48 5.25 -7.87
C TRP A 85 2.55 6.31 -6.76
N LEU A 86 2.66 7.59 -7.11
CA LEU A 86 2.66 8.68 -6.12
C LEU A 86 1.32 8.76 -5.38
N TYR A 87 0.20 8.60 -6.09
CA TYR A 87 -1.11 8.45 -5.45
C TYR A 87 -1.11 7.26 -4.47
N ALA A 88 -0.61 6.11 -4.92
CA ALA A 88 -0.59 4.90 -4.11
C ALA A 88 0.35 4.99 -2.90
N VAL A 89 1.45 5.74 -2.98
CA VAL A 89 2.34 6.01 -1.84
C VAL A 89 1.57 6.76 -0.74
N VAL A 90 0.77 7.76 -1.11
CA VAL A 90 -0.02 8.53 -0.14
C VAL A 90 -1.15 7.69 0.46
N ALA A 91 -1.94 7.02 -0.39
CA ALA A 91 -3.00 6.14 0.05
C ALA A 91 -2.46 4.97 0.89
N GLY A 92 -1.34 4.38 0.46
CA GLY A 92 -0.65 3.30 1.17
C GLY A 92 -0.11 3.74 2.52
N ALA A 93 0.45 4.94 2.65
CA ALA A 93 0.89 5.47 3.93
C ALA A 93 -0.27 5.61 4.93
N ALA A 94 -1.43 6.10 4.46
CA ALA A 94 -2.64 6.17 5.29
C ALA A 94 -3.13 4.77 5.68
N LEU A 95 -3.20 3.83 4.72
CA LEU A 95 -3.62 2.45 4.97
C LEU A 95 -2.67 1.73 5.94
N ALA A 96 -1.35 1.88 5.77
CA ALA A 96 -0.36 1.28 6.67
C ALA A 96 -0.49 1.81 8.10
N GLU A 97 -0.71 3.12 8.27
CA GLU A 97 -0.86 3.70 9.60
C GLU A 97 -2.19 3.32 10.25
N ILE A 98 -3.28 3.24 9.47
CA ILE A 98 -4.58 2.76 9.97
C ILE A 98 -4.46 1.28 10.36
N ASP A 99 -3.90 0.44 9.49
CA ASP A 99 -3.75 -0.99 9.75
C ASP A 99 -2.89 -1.25 10.99
N ARG A 100 -1.78 -0.53 11.15
CA ARG A 100 -0.92 -0.60 12.34
C ARG A 100 -1.64 -0.28 13.65
N ARG A 101 -2.66 0.62 13.60
CA ARG A 101 -3.38 1.10 14.79
C ARG A 101 -4.68 0.35 15.07
N THR A 102 -5.36 -0.07 14.02
CA THR A 102 -6.76 -0.56 14.11
C THR A 102 -6.92 -1.96 13.54
N TRP A 103 -5.88 -2.53 12.90
CA TRP A 103 -5.89 -3.83 12.24
C TRP A 103 -6.95 -3.93 11.15
N ARG A 104 -7.20 -2.79 10.49
CA ARG A 104 -8.22 -2.63 9.46
C ARG A 104 -7.68 -1.88 8.27
N LEU A 105 -8.13 -2.29 7.09
CA LEU A 105 -7.95 -1.59 5.83
C LEU A 105 -9.30 -1.03 5.38
N PRO A 106 -9.58 0.28 5.62
CA PRO A 106 -10.91 0.84 5.39
C PRO A 106 -11.27 0.86 3.90
N ASP A 107 -12.48 0.40 3.59
CA ASP A 107 -13.05 0.41 2.24
C ASP A 107 -13.16 1.83 1.66
N ALA A 108 -13.24 2.84 2.52
CA ALA A 108 -13.28 4.24 2.12
C ALA A 108 -12.00 4.73 1.41
N ILE A 109 -10.88 4.03 1.59
CA ILE A 109 -9.62 4.30 0.89
C ILE A 109 -9.37 3.22 -0.18
N THR A 110 -9.52 1.94 0.17
CA THR A 110 -9.18 0.85 -0.75
C THR A 110 -10.08 0.80 -1.98
N LEU A 111 -11.40 0.93 -1.83
CA LEU A 111 -12.30 0.81 -2.97
C LEU A 111 -12.21 1.98 -3.97
N PRO A 112 -12.17 3.26 -3.54
CA PRO A 112 -11.97 4.37 -4.49
C PRO A 112 -10.60 4.34 -5.18
N SER A 113 -9.59 3.72 -4.57
CA SER A 113 -8.26 3.60 -5.19
C SER A 113 -8.28 2.78 -6.48
N TYR A 114 -9.18 1.82 -6.64
CA TYR A 114 -9.30 1.05 -7.88
C TYR A 114 -9.64 1.94 -9.10
N PRO A 115 -10.77 2.66 -9.14
CA PRO A 115 -11.08 3.51 -10.27
C PRO A 115 -10.05 4.63 -10.47
N ILE A 116 -9.46 5.18 -9.41
CA ILE A 116 -8.42 6.20 -9.51
C ILE A 116 -7.17 5.62 -10.21
N LEU A 117 -6.68 4.46 -9.78
CA LEU A 117 -5.52 3.81 -10.39
C LEU A 117 -5.80 3.39 -11.83
N LEU A 118 -6.99 2.84 -12.12
CA LEU A 118 -7.39 2.50 -13.49
C LEU A 118 -7.40 3.74 -14.39
N ALA A 119 -7.94 4.87 -13.92
CA ALA A 119 -7.96 6.12 -14.67
C ALA A 119 -6.54 6.67 -14.90
N LEU A 120 -5.66 6.62 -13.91
CA LEU A 120 -4.27 7.05 -14.03
C LEU A 120 -3.44 6.14 -14.95
N LEU A 121 -3.70 4.83 -14.93
CA LEU A 121 -2.97 3.87 -15.75
C LEU A 121 -3.52 3.76 -17.19
N ALA A 122 -4.76 4.17 -17.44
CA ALA A 122 -5.37 4.06 -18.77
C ALA A 122 -4.55 4.71 -19.91
N PRO A 123 -4.01 5.95 -19.74
CA PRO A 123 -3.24 6.59 -20.79
C PRO A 123 -1.82 6.02 -20.98
N SER A 124 -1.31 5.22 -20.04
CA SER A 124 0.06 4.66 -20.09
C SER A 124 0.24 3.53 -21.11
N GLY A 125 -0.86 3.02 -21.69
CA GLY A 125 -0.83 1.81 -22.54
C GLY A 125 -0.59 0.51 -21.77
N ARG A 126 -0.45 0.57 -20.44
CA ARG A 126 -0.13 -0.59 -19.56
C ARG A 126 -1.34 -1.11 -18.77
N LEU A 127 -2.55 -0.66 -19.12
CA LEU A 127 -3.77 -0.99 -18.38
C LEU A 127 -4.05 -2.49 -18.37
N LEU A 128 -3.91 -3.17 -19.51
CA LEU A 128 -4.20 -4.60 -19.59
C LEU A 128 -3.29 -5.46 -18.69
N PRO A 129 -1.94 -5.33 -18.77
CA PRO A 129 -1.06 -6.06 -17.84
C PRO A 129 -1.29 -5.66 -16.38
N ALA A 130 -1.62 -4.40 -16.09
CA ALA A 130 -1.96 -3.94 -14.76
C ALA A 130 -3.19 -4.67 -14.22
N VAL A 131 -4.29 -4.69 -14.97
CA VAL A 131 -5.53 -5.37 -14.58
C VAL A 131 -5.32 -6.87 -14.42
N ALA A 132 -4.63 -7.52 -15.36
CA ALA A 132 -4.32 -8.94 -15.28
C ALA A 132 -3.53 -9.30 -14.01
N SER A 133 -2.50 -8.50 -13.69
CA SER A 133 -1.69 -8.65 -12.47
C SER A 133 -2.49 -8.36 -11.20
N GLY A 134 -3.36 -7.35 -11.22
CA GLY A 134 -4.26 -7.03 -10.12
C GLY A 134 -5.23 -8.17 -9.82
N CYS A 135 -5.84 -8.73 -10.85
CA CYS A 135 -6.70 -9.91 -10.72
C CYS A 135 -5.91 -11.14 -10.23
N ALA A 136 -4.72 -11.38 -10.78
CA ALA A 136 -3.90 -12.53 -10.41
C ALA A 136 -3.45 -12.46 -8.94
N LEU A 137 -2.87 -11.34 -8.50
CA LEU A 137 -2.41 -11.20 -7.12
C LEU A 137 -3.59 -11.17 -6.15
N GLY A 138 -4.68 -10.47 -6.49
CA GLY A 138 -5.91 -10.48 -5.72
C GLY A 138 -6.50 -11.89 -5.57
N ALA A 139 -6.51 -12.69 -6.65
CA ALA A 139 -6.97 -14.07 -6.62
C ALA A 139 -6.10 -14.95 -5.73
N VAL A 140 -4.77 -14.82 -5.80
CA VAL A 140 -3.85 -15.56 -4.92
C VAL A 140 -4.17 -15.26 -3.45
N TYR A 141 -4.32 -13.97 -3.09
CA TYR A 141 -4.67 -13.59 -1.72
C TYR A 141 -6.09 -14.00 -1.32
N ALA A 142 -7.04 -14.02 -2.27
CA ALA A 142 -8.40 -14.54 -2.03
C ALA A 142 -8.37 -16.04 -1.72
N VAL A 143 -7.55 -16.83 -2.43
CA VAL A 143 -7.36 -18.26 -2.15
C VAL A 143 -6.70 -18.44 -0.77
N LEU A 144 -5.70 -17.65 -0.42
CA LEU A 144 -5.06 -17.72 0.90
C LEU A 144 -6.06 -17.37 2.02
N TRP A 145 -6.86 -16.34 1.81
CA TRP A 145 -7.93 -15.96 2.74
C TRP A 145 -8.97 -17.07 2.90
N PHE A 146 -9.39 -17.68 1.79
CA PHE A 146 -10.36 -18.78 1.83
C PHE A 146 -9.79 -20.02 2.55
N ALA A 147 -8.49 -20.30 2.37
CA ALA A 147 -7.80 -21.42 3.02
C ALA A 147 -7.57 -21.15 4.54
N ARG A 148 -7.35 -19.90 4.94
CA ARG A 148 -7.10 -19.50 6.34
C ARG A 148 -7.77 -18.16 6.66
N PRO A 149 -9.08 -18.10 6.86
CA PRO A 149 -9.83 -16.86 7.09
C PRO A 149 -9.48 -16.18 8.42
N THR A 150 -8.91 -16.90 9.38
CA THR A 150 -8.45 -16.35 10.66
C THR A 150 -7.05 -15.72 10.60
N GLY A 151 -6.30 -15.94 9.52
CA GLY A 151 -4.91 -15.47 9.39
C GLY A 151 -4.71 -14.31 8.41
N LEU A 152 -5.72 -14.01 7.58
CA LEU A 152 -5.65 -12.98 6.55
C LEU A 152 -6.99 -12.25 6.44
N GLY A 153 -6.97 -10.93 6.44
CA GLY A 153 -8.19 -10.12 6.32
C GLY A 153 -8.67 -9.97 4.87
N LEU A 154 -9.99 -9.78 4.66
CA LEU A 154 -10.51 -9.36 3.35
C LEU A 154 -9.92 -8.03 2.87
N GLY A 155 -9.47 -7.19 3.79
CA GLY A 155 -8.75 -5.95 3.49
C GLY A 155 -7.45 -6.21 2.73
N ASP A 156 -6.70 -7.25 3.15
CA ASP A 156 -5.43 -7.63 2.51
C ASP A 156 -5.66 -8.14 1.08
N VAL A 157 -6.77 -8.87 0.84
CA VAL A 157 -7.16 -9.29 -0.51
C VAL A 157 -7.39 -8.09 -1.43
N LYS A 158 -8.10 -7.07 -0.94
CA LYS A 158 -8.32 -5.82 -1.69
C LYS A 158 -7.00 -5.07 -1.91
N LEU A 159 -6.17 -4.97 -0.89
CA LEU A 159 -4.85 -4.34 -1.01
C LEU A 159 -3.96 -5.07 -2.01
N ALA A 160 -3.98 -6.41 -2.03
CA ALA A 160 -3.25 -7.22 -3.01
C ALA A 160 -3.66 -6.91 -4.45
N GLY A 161 -4.97 -6.74 -4.71
CA GLY A 161 -5.45 -6.31 -6.02
C GLY A 161 -4.89 -4.93 -6.44
N LEU A 162 -4.86 -3.96 -5.53
CA LEU A 162 -4.28 -2.62 -5.79
C LEU A 162 -2.76 -2.70 -6.05
N ILE A 163 -2.04 -3.48 -5.25
CA ILE A 163 -0.61 -3.70 -5.45
C ILE A 163 -0.35 -4.38 -6.80
N GLY A 164 -1.17 -5.37 -7.16
CA GLY A 164 -1.07 -6.03 -8.44
C GLY A 164 -1.31 -5.10 -9.63
N LEU A 165 -2.29 -4.16 -9.54
CA LEU A 165 -2.50 -3.12 -10.55
C LEU A 165 -1.24 -2.25 -10.76
N LEU A 166 -0.64 -1.78 -9.68
CA LEU A 166 0.54 -0.92 -9.73
C LEU A 166 1.77 -1.64 -10.26
N THR A 167 2.06 -2.80 -9.71
CA THR A 167 3.25 -3.59 -10.09
C THR A 167 3.10 -4.21 -11.46
N GLY A 168 1.87 -4.57 -11.87
CA GLY A 168 1.59 -5.05 -13.22
C GLY A 168 1.84 -4.02 -14.31
N ALA A 169 1.70 -2.72 -14.01
CA ALA A 169 2.11 -1.65 -14.91
C ALA A 169 3.64 -1.57 -15.09
N LEU A 170 4.42 -2.12 -14.15
CA LEU A 170 5.87 -2.28 -14.27
C LEU A 170 6.27 -3.61 -14.92
N GLY A 171 5.35 -4.58 -14.95
CA GLY A 171 5.53 -5.92 -15.51
C GLY A 171 5.18 -7.03 -14.52
N MET A 172 4.89 -8.23 -15.04
CA MET A 172 4.49 -9.40 -14.25
C MET A 172 5.56 -9.79 -13.21
N GLN A 173 6.83 -9.63 -13.53
CA GLN A 173 7.93 -9.90 -12.59
C GLN A 173 7.83 -9.02 -11.34
N ALA A 174 7.53 -7.73 -11.52
CA ALA A 174 7.35 -6.81 -10.39
C ALA A 174 6.19 -7.25 -9.48
N THR A 175 5.12 -7.80 -10.05
CA THR A 175 3.99 -8.33 -9.28
C THR A 175 4.40 -9.55 -8.45
N VAL A 176 5.15 -10.48 -9.03
CA VAL A 176 5.66 -11.66 -8.30
C VAL A 176 6.61 -11.22 -7.18
N VAL A 177 7.56 -10.31 -7.47
CA VAL A 177 8.48 -9.77 -6.46
C VAL A 177 7.72 -9.11 -5.32
N ALA A 178 6.74 -8.26 -5.63
CA ALA A 178 5.93 -7.57 -4.61
C ALA A 178 5.19 -8.55 -3.70
N GLY A 179 4.51 -9.53 -4.28
CA GLY A 179 3.79 -10.56 -3.53
C GLY A 179 4.71 -11.38 -2.65
N MET A 180 5.82 -11.88 -3.18
CA MET A 180 6.80 -12.67 -2.42
C MET A 180 7.51 -11.86 -1.35
N ALA A 181 7.96 -10.64 -1.68
CA ALA A 181 8.65 -9.78 -0.74
C ALA A 181 7.75 -9.40 0.46
N GLY A 182 6.47 -9.09 0.20
CA GLY A 182 5.50 -8.82 1.26
C GLY A 182 5.35 -10.00 2.22
N GLN A 183 5.21 -11.22 1.69
CA GLN A 183 5.12 -12.45 2.48
C GLN A 183 6.40 -12.72 3.28
N VAL A 184 7.56 -12.58 2.65
CA VAL A 184 8.86 -12.80 3.31
C VAL A 184 9.07 -11.79 4.43
N LEU A 185 8.80 -10.51 4.19
CA LEU A 185 8.95 -9.46 5.20
C LEU A 185 8.02 -9.71 6.40
N GLY A 186 6.75 -10.05 6.15
CA GLY A 186 5.80 -10.42 7.20
C GLY A 186 6.24 -11.65 7.99
N ALA A 187 6.72 -12.70 7.29
CA ALA A 187 7.22 -13.91 7.93
C ALA A 187 8.48 -13.64 8.80
N LEU A 188 9.42 -12.83 8.29
CA LEU A 188 10.61 -12.44 9.07
C LEU A 188 10.24 -11.66 10.32
N TYR A 189 9.26 -10.74 10.21
CA TYR A 189 8.76 -10.02 11.37
C TYR A 189 8.10 -10.95 12.39
N ALA A 190 7.24 -11.88 11.95
CA ALA A 190 6.60 -12.86 12.81
C ALA A 190 7.61 -13.76 13.53
N VAL A 191 8.63 -14.25 12.80
CA VAL A 191 9.73 -15.04 13.38
C VAL A 191 10.51 -14.19 14.39
N GLY A 192 10.82 -12.94 14.07
CA GLY A 192 11.49 -12.02 14.99
C GLY A 192 10.73 -11.83 16.31
N LEU A 193 9.40 -11.67 16.24
CA LEU A 193 8.55 -11.57 17.44
C LEU A 193 8.57 -12.87 18.28
N LEU A 194 8.52 -14.03 17.61
CA LEU A 194 8.58 -15.34 18.28
C LEU A 194 9.93 -15.53 18.99
N LEU A 195 11.04 -15.24 18.33
CA LEU A 195 12.39 -15.35 18.90
C LEU A 195 12.59 -14.38 20.07
N ALA A 196 12.02 -13.17 19.97
CA ALA A 196 12.02 -12.19 21.05
C ALA A 196 11.07 -12.55 22.21
N ARG A 197 10.34 -13.65 22.12
CA ARG A 197 9.30 -14.09 23.08
C ARG A 197 8.21 -13.03 23.33
N ARG A 198 7.98 -12.15 22.34
CA ARG A 198 6.97 -11.08 22.40
C ARG A 198 5.66 -11.47 21.75
N ALA A 199 5.58 -12.65 21.13
CA ALA A 199 4.41 -13.17 20.46
C ALA A 199 4.33 -14.70 20.62
N THR A 200 3.13 -15.24 20.41
CA THR A 200 2.85 -16.67 20.28
C THR A 200 2.52 -16.99 18.83
N ARG A 201 2.36 -18.27 18.49
CA ARG A 201 1.98 -18.71 17.12
C ARG A 201 0.59 -18.22 16.70
N THR A 202 -0.22 -17.75 17.63
CA THR A 202 -1.57 -17.24 17.41
C THR A 202 -1.65 -15.71 17.50
N THR A 203 -0.52 -15.03 17.72
CA THR A 203 -0.48 -13.57 17.76
C THR A 203 -0.66 -13.02 16.36
N GLU A 204 -1.73 -12.28 16.14
CA GLU A 204 -1.97 -11.53 14.93
C GLU A 204 -1.06 -10.30 14.87
N PHE A 205 -0.82 -9.77 13.68
CA PHE A 205 -0.11 -8.52 13.45
C PHE A 205 -0.58 -7.86 12.16
N PRO A 206 -0.51 -6.51 12.04
CA PRO A 206 -0.96 -5.81 10.83
C PRO A 206 -0.08 -6.21 9.64
N PHE A 207 -0.69 -6.81 8.60
CA PHE A 207 0.03 -7.34 7.45
C PHE A 207 0.17 -6.32 6.30
N GLY A 208 -0.74 -5.35 6.21
CA GLY A 208 -0.76 -4.31 5.18
C GLY A 208 0.56 -3.57 4.98
N PRO A 209 1.26 -3.12 6.05
CA PRO A 209 2.56 -2.46 5.92
C PRO A 209 3.61 -3.31 5.21
N PHE A 210 3.63 -4.64 5.44
CA PHE A 210 4.58 -5.55 4.79
C PHE A 210 4.25 -5.77 3.31
N MET A 211 2.97 -5.81 2.95
CA MET A 211 2.53 -5.86 1.56
C MET A 211 2.97 -4.61 0.78
N LEU A 212 2.78 -3.42 1.37
CA LEU A 212 3.19 -2.15 0.79
C LEU A 212 4.72 -2.05 0.69
N ALA A 213 5.46 -2.52 1.70
CA ALA A 213 6.91 -2.61 1.63
C ALA A 213 7.36 -3.57 0.51
N GLY A 214 6.68 -4.70 0.32
CA GLY A 214 6.92 -5.62 -0.79
C GLY A 214 6.73 -4.96 -2.16
N ALA A 215 5.72 -4.11 -2.32
CA ALA A 215 5.53 -3.32 -3.54
C ALA A 215 6.70 -2.35 -3.78
N LEU A 216 7.22 -1.70 -2.73
CA LEU A 216 8.40 -0.83 -2.85
C LEU A 216 9.69 -1.61 -3.17
N VAL A 217 9.84 -2.83 -2.65
CA VAL A 217 10.94 -3.73 -3.04
C VAL A 217 10.88 -4.04 -4.53
N ALA A 218 9.70 -4.29 -5.10
CA ALA A 218 9.54 -4.51 -6.53
C ALA A 218 9.94 -3.29 -7.37
N VAL A 219 9.66 -2.07 -6.89
CA VAL A 219 10.12 -0.83 -7.54
C VAL A 219 11.64 -0.68 -7.42
N ALA A 220 12.21 -1.00 -6.26
CA ALA A 220 13.65 -0.86 -6.03
C ALA A 220 14.48 -1.82 -6.91
N PHE A 221 13.97 -3.03 -7.18
CA PHE A 221 14.68 -4.11 -7.86
C PHE A 221 13.91 -4.62 -9.09
N PRO A 222 13.72 -3.82 -10.16
CA PRO A 222 12.90 -4.19 -11.31
C PRO A 222 13.46 -5.33 -12.16
N GLY A 223 14.63 -5.84 -11.86
CA GLY A 223 15.28 -6.94 -12.59
C GLY A 223 15.67 -8.12 -11.70
N ALA A 224 15.02 -8.30 -10.55
CA ALA A 224 15.39 -9.34 -9.58
C ALA A 224 15.33 -10.78 -10.15
N PHE A 225 14.59 -11.00 -11.25
CA PHE A 225 14.51 -12.29 -11.94
C PHE A 225 14.63 -12.11 -13.46
N PRO A 226 15.82 -11.75 -14.01
CA PRO A 226 16.01 -11.61 -15.44
C PRO A 226 15.78 -12.98 -16.11
N GLY A 227 14.90 -13.02 -17.11
CA GLY A 227 14.65 -14.21 -17.92
C GLY A 227 13.57 -15.18 -17.39
N ALA A 228 12.97 -14.91 -16.24
CA ALA A 228 11.89 -15.78 -15.74
C ALA A 228 10.58 -15.67 -16.56
N PHE A 229 10.39 -14.55 -17.28
CA PHE A 229 9.22 -14.33 -18.13
C PHE A 229 9.63 -13.65 -19.45
N PRO A 230 9.36 -14.25 -20.63
CA PRO A 230 9.64 -13.62 -21.91
C PRO A 230 8.72 -12.40 -22.10
N GLY A 231 9.30 -11.21 -22.34
CA GLY A 231 8.55 -10.01 -22.71
C GLY A 231 8.68 -8.82 -21.77
N GLY A 232 9.78 -8.72 -21.00
CA GLY A 232 10.16 -7.50 -20.27
C GLY A 232 11.14 -6.65 -21.08
#